data_af2a4deff3d5b00fb3046ed8f2e53b38
#
_entry.id   af2a4deff3d5b00fb3046ed8f2e53b38
#
_cell.length_a   1.000
_cell.length_b   1.000
_cell.length_c   1.000
_cell.angle_alpha   90.00
_cell.angle_beta   90.00
_cell.angle_gamma   90.00
#
_symmetry.space_group_name_H-M   'P 1'
#
loop_
_entity.id
_entity.type
_entity.pdbx_description
1 polymer ?
#
loop_
_entity_poly.entity_id
_entity_poly.type
_entity_poly.pdbx_seq_one_letter_code
_entity_poly.pdbx_strand_id
1 'polypeptide(L)'
;KERIFHSIDTGKLQQKRKLVEEYKLLKGKLGRTPSMMDFVNHGERDPYQYVLNYDSYYSFLLSQKENLLMINKDEYQLLTFLSKEVLNPIRFVDIHLLKILLIKKSILIVDYLNLSDFKNPLDKTVLNHAIHHINGNFITVTSNKKKVSINEERNYDLIKVVNDKLVLGQSLIELIKNQDILKYLIDLSTYSIQNLQKQGNDFVENDFILNQKYTRKDVFRILKWIENPIAQNVGGYMVEKNKKDCAIFVNYQKDDDISATTKYHDRFISRNEFIWMSKSKRKLSSPDVSSILKHKENNTRIPLFVKKSNSEGSDFYFLGNLKLIENSAIEKSIPDDKGKMISVVEMNFNLERPVEKSLYEYIVSAD
;
A
#
# COMPACT_ATOMS: atom_id res chain seq x y z
N LYS A 1 -8.75 5.78 -28.40
CA LYS A 1 -8.54 6.41 -27.05
C LYS A 1 -9.87 6.95 -26.48
N GLU A 2 -10.69 7.70 -27.21
CA GLU A 2 -11.97 8.24 -26.72
C GLU A 2 -12.97 7.18 -26.23
N ARG A 3 -13.08 6.03 -26.90
CA ARG A 3 -13.95 4.92 -26.46
C ARG A 3 -13.53 4.29 -25.13
N ILE A 4 -12.22 4.21 -24.87
CA ILE A 4 -11.69 3.67 -23.61
C ILE A 4 -11.97 4.64 -22.47
N PHE A 5 -11.75 5.95 -22.65
CA PHE A 5 -12.08 6.96 -21.66
C PHE A 5 -13.58 7.01 -21.36
N HIS A 6 -14.44 6.90 -22.38
CA HIS A 6 -15.89 6.88 -22.18
C HIS A 6 -16.36 5.62 -21.44
N SER A 7 -15.74 4.45 -21.64
CA SER A 7 -16.06 3.22 -20.90
C SER A 7 -15.61 3.28 -19.43
N ILE A 8 -14.45 3.89 -19.15
CA ILE A 8 -13.93 4.10 -17.78
C ILE A 8 -14.82 5.09 -17.01
N ASP A 9 -15.23 6.19 -17.64
CA ASP A 9 -16.11 7.19 -17.02
C ASP A 9 -17.52 6.64 -16.76
N THR A 10 -18.08 5.86 -17.69
CA THR A 10 -19.35 5.16 -17.48
C THR A 10 -19.28 4.13 -16.37
N GLY A 11 -18.17 3.38 -16.26
CA GLY A 11 -17.95 2.43 -15.16
C GLY A 11 -17.89 3.11 -13.79
N LYS A 12 -17.15 4.21 -13.66
CA LYS A 12 -17.08 5.01 -12.43
C LYS A 12 -18.42 5.62 -12.04
N LEU A 13 -19.16 6.17 -13.00
CA LEU A 13 -20.50 6.72 -12.77
C LEU A 13 -21.47 5.64 -12.28
N GLN A 14 -21.44 4.45 -12.88
CA GLN A 14 -22.26 3.33 -12.47
C GLN A 14 -21.90 2.84 -11.07
N GLN A 15 -20.62 2.81 -10.71
CA GLN A 15 -20.16 2.47 -9.37
C GLN A 15 -20.66 3.50 -8.34
N LYS A 16 -20.52 4.80 -8.60
CA LYS A 16 -21.04 5.85 -7.72
C LYS A 16 -22.56 5.75 -7.52
N ARG A 17 -23.34 5.45 -8.56
CA ARG A 17 -24.79 5.23 -8.44
C ARG A 17 -25.10 4.08 -7.48
N LYS A 18 -24.45 2.95 -7.62
CA LYS A 18 -24.64 1.78 -6.75
C LYS A 18 -24.33 2.09 -5.28
N LEU A 19 -23.30 2.90 -5.00
CA LEU A 19 -22.98 3.35 -3.65
C LEU A 19 -24.08 4.25 -3.06
N VAL A 20 -24.63 5.17 -3.86
CA VAL A 20 -25.73 6.05 -3.43
C VAL A 20 -27.01 5.24 -3.16
N GLU A 21 -27.32 4.27 -4.00
CA GLU A 21 -28.48 3.38 -3.83
C GLU A 21 -28.38 2.57 -2.53
N GLU A 22 -27.24 1.93 -2.30
CA GLU A 22 -26.97 1.15 -1.07
C GLU A 22 -27.06 2.03 0.17
N TYR A 23 -26.47 3.23 0.13
CA TYR A 23 -26.55 4.21 1.23
C TYR A 23 -28.01 4.56 1.56
N LYS A 24 -28.83 4.91 0.56
CA LYS A 24 -30.24 5.25 0.76
C LYS A 24 -31.05 4.10 1.34
N LEU A 25 -30.80 2.88 0.84
CA LEU A 25 -31.47 1.68 1.34
C LEU A 25 -31.13 1.44 2.81
N LEU A 26 -29.84 1.50 3.16
CA LEU A 26 -29.39 1.26 4.51
C LEU A 26 -29.84 2.36 5.47
N LYS A 27 -29.76 3.64 5.05
CA LYS A 27 -30.30 4.77 5.81
C LYS A 27 -31.79 4.61 6.11
N GLY A 28 -32.57 4.17 5.13
CA GLY A 28 -34.00 3.89 5.31
C GLY A 28 -34.25 2.77 6.31
N LYS A 29 -33.47 1.69 6.26
CA LYS A 29 -33.59 0.57 7.20
C LYS A 29 -33.22 0.95 8.63
N LEU A 30 -32.18 1.78 8.82
CA LEU A 30 -31.68 2.17 10.13
C LEU A 30 -32.39 3.37 10.76
N GLY A 31 -33.10 4.18 9.96
CA GLY A 31 -33.72 5.44 10.40
C GLY A 31 -32.70 6.54 10.78
N ARG A 32 -31.42 6.35 10.43
CA ARG A 32 -30.32 7.31 10.70
C ARG A 32 -29.24 7.19 9.63
N THR A 33 -28.31 8.14 9.59
CA THR A 33 -27.12 8.08 8.75
C THR A 33 -26.29 6.84 9.14
N PRO A 34 -26.00 5.92 8.17
CA PRO A 34 -25.16 4.75 8.41
C PRO A 34 -23.72 5.14 8.74
N SER A 35 -23.05 4.38 9.59
CA SER A 35 -21.61 4.40 9.78
C SER A 35 -20.90 3.43 8.82
N MET A 36 -19.56 3.48 8.74
CA MET A 36 -18.78 2.49 7.98
C MET A 36 -19.04 1.07 8.51
N MET A 37 -19.18 0.94 9.82
CA MET A 37 -19.46 -0.35 10.47
C MET A 37 -20.89 -0.87 10.20
N ASP A 38 -21.85 0.01 9.99
CA ASP A 38 -23.20 -0.41 9.57
C ASP A 38 -23.15 -1.08 8.18
N PHE A 39 -22.34 -0.58 7.24
CA PHE A 39 -22.13 -1.23 5.95
C PHE A 39 -21.42 -2.59 6.07
N VAL A 40 -20.48 -2.74 6.99
CA VAL A 40 -19.84 -4.04 7.27
C VAL A 40 -20.85 -5.07 7.73
N ASN A 41 -21.81 -4.66 8.56
CA ASN A 41 -22.78 -5.56 9.19
C ASN A 41 -24.02 -5.82 8.33
N HIS A 42 -24.41 -4.87 7.47
CA HIS A 42 -25.70 -4.88 6.79
C HIS A 42 -25.63 -4.52 5.29
N GLY A 43 -24.46 -4.09 4.81
CA GLY A 43 -24.24 -3.75 3.40
C GLY A 43 -23.78 -4.97 2.58
N GLU A 44 -23.73 -4.77 1.27
CA GLU A 44 -23.27 -5.78 0.31
C GLU A 44 -21.85 -5.48 -0.19
N ARG A 45 -21.43 -4.21 -0.10
CA ARG A 45 -20.16 -3.73 -0.63
C ARG A 45 -19.19 -3.34 0.47
N ASP A 46 -17.92 -3.44 0.12
CA ASP A 46 -16.85 -2.91 0.97
C ASP A 46 -17.04 -1.39 1.16
N PRO A 47 -17.28 -0.90 2.40
CA PRO A 47 -17.50 0.51 2.66
C PRO A 47 -16.30 1.41 2.32
N TYR A 48 -15.10 0.86 2.18
CA TYR A 48 -13.93 1.63 1.73
C TYR A 48 -14.12 2.18 0.31
N GLN A 49 -15.05 1.62 -0.48
CA GLN A 49 -15.41 2.15 -1.80
C GLN A 49 -15.92 3.60 -1.75
N TYR A 50 -16.54 4.03 -0.64
CA TYR A 50 -16.91 5.44 -0.45
C TYR A 50 -15.66 6.33 -0.35
N VAL A 51 -14.62 5.88 0.37
CA VAL A 51 -13.35 6.61 0.47
C VAL A 51 -12.67 6.71 -0.90
N LEU A 52 -12.62 5.61 -1.66
CA LEU A 52 -11.99 5.58 -2.98
C LEU A 52 -12.69 6.48 -4.01
N ASN A 53 -14.02 6.59 -3.94
CA ASN A 53 -14.84 7.30 -4.94
C ASN A 53 -15.15 8.76 -4.57
N TYR A 54 -15.06 9.13 -3.28
CA TYR A 54 -15.44 10.45 -2.76
C TYR A 54 -14.39 11.09 -1.85
N ASP A 55 -13.17 10.53 -1.82
CA ASP A 55 -12.02 10.99 -1.03
C ASP A 55 -12.14 10.77 0.48
N SER A 56 -13.36 10.77 1.01
CA SER A 56 -13.74 10.34 2.36
C SER A 56 -15.23 10.01 2.40
N TYR A 57 -15.65 9.20 3.38
CA TYR A 57 -17.08 8.98 3.59
C TYR A 57 -17.78 10.27 4.08
N TYR A 58 -17.07 11.13 4.81
CA TYR A 58 -17.58 12.46 5.20
C TYR A 58 -17.92 13.31 3.97
N SER A 59 -17.03 13.37 2.97
CA SER A 59 -17.28 14.08 1.71
C SER A 59 -18.45 13.48 0.93
N PHE A 60 -18.60 12.15 0.95
CA PHE A 60 -19.78 11.50 0.39
C PHE A 60 -21.06 11.98 1.09
N LEU A 61 -21.10 11.98 2.43
CA LEU A 61 -22.26 12.45 3.20
C LEU A 61 -22.65 13.90 2.89
N LEU A 62 -21.66 14.79 2.77
CA LEU A 62 -21.88 16.17 2.32
C LEU A 62 -22.51 16.20 0.92
N SER A 63 -22.07 15.33 -0.01
CA SER A 63 -22.66 15.23 -1.36
C SER A 63 -24.12 14.75 -1.34
N GLN A 64 -24.51 14.00 -0.29
CA GLN A 64 -25.89 13.56 -0.08
C GLN A 64 -26.74 14.57 0.70
N LYS A 65 -26.19 15.77 0.98
CA LYS A 65 -26.84 16.86 1.72
C LYS A 65 -27.23 16.46 3.16
N GLU A 66 -26.39 15.60 3.79
CA GLU A 66 -26.54 15.32 5.20
C GLU A 66 -26.27 16.58 6.03
N ASN A 67 -26.90 16.69 7.19
CA ASN A 67 -26.73 17.83 8.09
C ASN A 67 -25.37 17.75 8.82
N LEU A 68 -24.30 18.11 8.12
CA LEU A 68 -22.92 18.11 8.59
C LEU A 68 -22.32 19.50 8.40
N LEU A 69 -21.33 19.83 9.22
CA LEU A 69 -20.57 21.08 9.06
C LEU A 69 -19.77 21.03 7.75
N MET A 70 -19.86 22.13 6.99
CA MET A 70 -19.02 22.31 5.81
C MET A 70 -17.55 22.40 6.21
N ILE A 71 -16.68 21.83 5.41
CA ILE A 71 -15.23 21.85 5.61
C ILE A 71 -14.57 22.75 4.57
N ASN A 72 -13.53 23.45 4.99
CA ASN A 72 -12.71 24.26 4.09
C ASN A 72 -11.75 23.39 3.27
N LYS A 73 -10.98 24.01 2.36
CA LYS A 73 -10.06 23.30 1.46
C LYS A 73 -8.96 22.53 2.22
N ASP A 74 -8.40 23.12 3.27
CA ASP A 74 -7.29 22.52 4.02
C ASP A 74 -7.79 21.35 4.86
N GLU A 75 -8.94 21.48 5.50
CA GLU A 75 -9.63 20.41 6.21
C GLU A 75 -9.98 19.25 5.25
N TYR A 76 -10.48 19.54 4.04
CA TYR A 76 -10.76 18.54 3.02
C TYR A 76 -9.50 17.78 2.60
N GLN A 77 -8.40 18.50 2.37
CA GLN A 77 -7.14 17.89 1.97
C GLN A 77 -6.56 17.01 3.09
N LEU A 78 -6.61 17.46 4.33
CA LEU A 78 -6.15 16.69 5.48
C LEU A 78 -7.02 15.45 5.71
N LEU A 79 -8.34 15.62 5.64
CA LEU A 79 -9.27 14.50 5.78
C LEU A 79 -9.09 13.46 4.68
N THR A 80 -8.86 13.89 3.44
CA THR A 80 -8.52 12.99 2.31
C THR A 80 -7.22 12.24 2.57
N PHE A 81 -6.17 12.92 3.03
CA PHE A 81 -4.90 12.31 3.37
C PHE A 81 -5.06 11.25 4.47
N LEU A 82 -5.73 11.60 5.56
CA LEU A 82 -6.00 10.65 6.66
C LEU A 82 -6.79 9.44 6.18
N SER A 83 -7.82 9.64 5.38
CA SER A 83 -8.71 8.56 4.92
C SER A 83 -8.03 7.61 3.93
N LYS A 84 -7.26 8.13 2.99
CA LYS A 84 -6.67 7.34 1.89
C LYS A 84 -5.26 6.82 2.19
N GLU A 85 -4.48 7.57 2.95
CA GLU A 85 -3.07 7.24 3.15
C GLU A 85 -2.79 6.65 4.54
N VAL A 86 -3.47 7.10 5.58
CA VAL A 86 -3.21 6.64 6.96
C VAL A 86 -4.17 5.54 7.39
N LEU A 87 -5.47 5.75 7.19
CA LEU A 87 -6.54 4.87 7.67
C LEU A 87 -6.98 3.81 6.64
N ASN A 88 -6.28 3.67 5.52
CA ASN A 88 -6.51 2.55 4.61
C ASN A 88 -6.14 1.21 5.30
N PRO A 89 -6.86 0.10 5.02
CA PRO A 89 -6.65 -1.18 5.69
C PRO A 89 -5.40 -1.91 5.18
N ILE A 90 -4.21 -1.30 5.33
CA ILE A 90 -2.93 -1.81 4.84
C ILE A 90 -1.94 -2.07 5.97
N ARG A 91 -1.79 -1.14 6.93
CA ARG A 91 -0.79 -1.26 7.98
C ARG A 91 -1.38 -0.99 9.35
N PHE A 92 -1.39 -2.02 10.19
CA PHE A 92 -2.07 -2.00 11.49
C PHE A 92 -1.60 -0.87 12.42
N VAL A 93 -0.29 -0.69 12.58
CA VAL A 93 0.26 0.27 13.53
C VAL A 93 -0.14 1.72 13.22
N ASP A 94 -0.21 2.11 11.95
CA ASP A 94 -0.58 3.48 11.57
C ASP A 94 -2.03 3.79 11.98
N ILE A 95 -2.93 2.86 11.67
CA ILE A 95 -4.36 2.95 11.97
C ILE A 95 -4.60 2.94 13.49
N HIS A 96 -3.96 1.99 14.17
CA HIS A 96 -4.10 1.79 15.61
C HIS A 96 -3.57 2.98 16.40
N LEU A 97 -2.37 3.51 16.05
CA LEU A 97 -1.79 4.67 16.70
C LEU A 97 -2.70 5.89 16.58
N LEU A 98 -3.18 6.17 15.36
CA LEU A 98 -4.08 7.30 15.16
C LEU A 98 -5.39 7.10 15.94
N LYS A 99 -6.00 5.92 15.90
CA LYS A 99 -7.23 5.61 16.64
C LYS A 99 -7.07 5.82 18.16
N ILE A 100 -6.00 5.29 18.76
CA ILE A 100 -5.72 5.44 20.18
C ILE A 100 -5.60 6.93 20.57
N LEU A 101 -4.87 7.71 19.76
CA LEU A 101 -4.71 9.14 20.03
C LEU A 101 -5.99 9.93 19.81
N LEU A 102 -6.82 9.60 18.85
CA LEU A 102 -8.15 10.21 18.68
C LEU A 102 -9.05 9.98 19.93
N ILE A 103 -8.93 8.83 20.57
CA ILE A 103 -9.73 8.47 21.77
C ILE A 103 -9.10 9.03 23.03
N LYS A 104 -7.82 8.72 23.30
CA LYS A 104 -7.13 9.00 24.58
C LYS A 104 -6.47 10.39 24.62
N LYS A 105 -6.29 11.06 23.47
CA LYS A 105 -5.58 12.35 23.27
C LYS A 105 -4.08 12.27 23.53
N SER A 106 -3.62 11.42 24.43
CA SER A 106 -2.19 11.16 24.69
C SER A 106 -1.98 9.75 25.27
N ILE A 107 -0.76 9.22 25.11
CA ILE A 107 -0.32 7.97 25.71
C ILE A 107 1.20 7.98 25.91
N LEU A 108 1.72 7.39 26.99
CA LEU A 108 3.16 7.19 27.15
C LEU A 108 3.69 6.24 26.06
N ILE A 109 4.88 6.52 25.54
CA ILE A 109 5.51 5.68 24.50
C ILE A 109 5.66 4.24 25.03
N VAL A 110 6.14 4.08 26.27
CA VAL A 110 6.33 2.75 26.87
C VAL A 110 5.01 1.98 26.98
N ASP A 111 3.94 2.66 27.35
CA ASP A 111 2.61 2.04 27.46
C ASP A 111 2.08 1.63 26.09
N TYR A 112 2.28 2.49 25.06
CA TYR A 112 1.87 2.19 23.70
C TYR A 112 2.58 0.96 23.14
N LEU A 113 3.91 0.87 23.33
CA LEU A 113 4.72 -0.25 22.83
C LEU A 113 4.33 -1.61 23.46
N ASN A 114 3.75 -1.60 24.65
CA ASN A 114 3.37 -2.80 25.42
C ASN A 114 1.85 -3.04 25.46
N LEU A 115 1.06 -2.40 24.60
CA LEU A 115 -0.38 -2.65 24.56
C LEU A 115 -0.69 -4.11 24.21
N SER A 116 -1.70 -4.67 24.86
CA SER A 116 -2.21 -6.03 24.60
C SER A 116 -2.83 -6.22 23.21
N ASP A 117 -3.09 -5.12 22.51
CA ASP A 117 -3.55 -5.12 21.11
C ASP A 117 -2.50 -5.66 20.14
N PHE A 118 -1.22 -5.68 20.54
CA PHE A 118 -0.12 -6.27 19.77
C PHE A 118 0.16 -7.72 20.24
N LYS A 119 0.44 -8.61 19.30
CA LYS A 119 0.84 -10.00 19.61
C LYS A 119 2.15 -10.07 20.38
N ASN A 120 3.05 -9.13 20.12
CA ASN A 120 4.33 -8.95 20.79
C ASN A 120 4.55 -7.45 21.04
N PRO A 121 5.39 -7.05 22.01
CA PRO A 121 5.75 -5.65 22.19
C PRO A 121 6.21 -5.03 20.89
N LEU A 122 5.68 -3.85 20.57
CA LEU A 122 5.97 -3.18 19.31
C LEU A 122 7.41 -2.66 19.29
N ASP A 123 8.12 -2.90 18.20
CA ASP A 123 9.45 -2.34 17.97
C ASP A 123 9.36 -0.80 17.83
N LYS A 124 10.24 -0.08 18.54
CA LYS A 124 10.31 1.38 18.51
C LYS A 124 10.58 1.93 17.10
N THR A 125 11.31 1.20 16.26
CA THR A 125 11.55 1.60 14.86
C THR A 125 10.26 1.59 14.03
N VAL A 126 9.38 0.63 14.28
CA VAL A 126 8.05 0.54 13.65
C VAL A 126 7.18 1.71 14.08
N LEU A 127 7.18 2.05 15.39
CA LEU A 127 6.47 3.22 15.92
C LEU A 127 6.98 4.53 15.30
N ASN A 128 8.31 4.74 15.27
CA ASN A 128 8.90 5.94 14.69
C ASN A 128 8.53 6.10 13.21
N HIS A 129 8.52 5.00 12.46
CA HIS A 129 8.11 5.03 11.07
C HIS A 129 6.59 5.30 10.92
N ALA A 130 5.75 4.80 11.83
CA ALA A 130 4.32 5.12 11.85
C ALA A 130 4.08 6.63 12.08
N ILE A 131 4.77 7.22 13.06
CA ILE A 131 4.72 8.67 13.32
C ILE A 131 5.17 9.46 12.08
N HIS A 132 6.29 9.05 11.47
CA HIS A 132 6.82 9.67 10.25
C HIS A 132 5.80 9.63 9.10
N HIS A 133 5.14 8.48 8.88
CA HIS A 133 4.11 8.31 7.85
C HIS A 133 2.84 9.12 8.16
N ILE A 134 2.32 9.05 9.38
CA ILE A 134 1.09 9.77 9.78
C ILE A 134 1.29 11.28 9.62
N ASN A 135 2.47 11.81 9.94
CA ASN A 135 2.80 13.22 9.72
C ASN A 135 3.02 13.60 8.24
N GLY A 136 2.84 12.67 7.29
CA GLY A 136 2.95 12.96 5.86
C GLY A 136 4.37 13.05 5.30
N ASN A 137 5.39 12.58 6.05
CA ASN A 137 6.79 12.66 5.61
C ASN A 137 7.17 11.56 4.61
N PHE A 138 6.49 10.41 4.65
CA PHE A 138 6.74 9.29 3.73
C PHE A 138 6.21 9.57 2.32
N ILE A 139 5.03 10.17 2.19
CA ILE A 139 4.40 10.44 0.89
C ILE A 139 5.03 11.66 0.24
N THR A 140 5.51 11.51 -0.99
CA THR A 140 6.14 12.58 -1.75
C THR A 140 5.27 13.04 -2.91
N VAL A 141 5.29 14.34 -3.14
CA VAL A 141 4.60 15.03 -4.23
C VAL A 141 5.58 15.91 -5.00
N THR A 142 5.20 16.32 -6.22
CA THR A 142 5.98 17.29 -6.97
C THR A 142 5.39 18.67 -6.73
N SER A 143 6.13 19.53 -6.03
CA SER A 143 5.78 20.92 -5.80
C SER A 143 6.90 21.82 -6.36
N ASN A 144 6.56 22.81 -7.16
CA ASN A 144 7.52 23.71 -7.79
C ASN A 144 8.69 23.01 -8.52
N LYS A 145 8.39 21.93 -9.25
CA LYS A 145 9.36 21.07 -9.96
C LYS A 145 10.34 20.31 -9.04
N LYS A 146 10.14 20.34 -7.74
CA LYS A 146 10.94 19.59 -6.75
C LYS A 146 10.09 18.49 -6.12
N LYS A 147 10.74 17.38 -5.78
CA LYS A 147 10.14 16.32 -4.97
C LYS A 147 10.22 16.74 -3.51
N VAL A 148 9.08 16.87 -2.86
CA VAL A 148 8.95 17.20 -1.43
C VAL A 148 7.98 16.23 -0.76
N SER A 149 8.03 16.11 0.56
CA SER A 149 7.00 15.37 1.29
C SER A 149 5.68 16.14 1.34
N ILE A 150 4.57 15.44 1.57
CA ILE A 150 3.29 16.12 1.82
C ILE A 150 3.38 17.01 3.06
N ASN A 151 4.17 16.61 4.07
CA ASN A 151 4.41 17.43 5.24
C ASN A 151 5.09 18.76 4.90
N GLU A 152 6.16 18.74 4.09
CA GLU A 152 6.83 19.98 3.64
C GLU A 152 5.90 20.90 2.83
N GLU A 153 5.03 20.32 2.00
CA GLU A 153 4.11 21.12 1.18
C GLU A 153 2.99 21.74 1.98
N ARG A 154 2.48 21.03 3.01
CA ARG A 154 1.23 21.40 3.71
C ARG A 154 1.41 21.71 5.18
N ASN A 155 2.62 21.57 5.69
CA ASN A 155 2.97 21.85 7.09
C ASN A 155 2.06 21.11 8.10
N TYR A 156 1.84 19.81 7.90
CA TYR A 156 1.03 19.00 8.79
C TYR A 156 1.74 18.78 10.14
N ASP A 157 1.00 19.01 11.20
CA ASP A 157 1.36 18.75 12.58
C ASP A 157 0.29 17.81 13.18
N LEU A 158 0.48 16.49 13.03
CA LEU A 158 -0.56 15.51 13.37
C LEU A 158 -0.27 14.76 14.67
N ILE A 159 0.96 14.29 14.84
CA ILE A 159 1.42 13.58 16.05
C ILE A 159 2.76 14.13 16.49
N LYS A 160 2.89 14.43 17.78
CA LYS A 160 4.14 14.86 18.43
C LYS A 160 4.58 13.90 19.53
N VAL A 161 5.86 13.94 19.82
CA VAL A 161 6.45 13.35 21.03
C VAL A 161 6.81 14.47 21.98
N VAL A 162 6.21 14.49 23.17
CA VAL A 162 6.46 15.49 24.21
C VAL A 162 6.62 14.76 25.55
N ASN A 163 7.78 14.88 26.19
CA ASN A 163 8.08 14.23 27.48
C ASN A 163 7.71 12.74 27.52
N ASP A 164 8.22 11.97 26.54
CA ASP A 164 7.96 10.54 26.37
C ASP A 164 6.48 10.15 26.16
N LYS A 165 5.64 11.12 25.84
CA LYS A 165 4.24 10.89 25.45
C LYS A 165 4.04 11.16 23.96
N LEU A 166 3.23 10.32 23.35
CA LEU A 166 2.60 10.58 22.05
C LEU A 166 1.38 11.46 22.29
N VAL A 167 1.29 12.57 21.57
CA VAL A 167 0.19 13.54 21.69
C VAL A 167 -0.29 13.97 20.30
N LEU A 168 -1.53 14.43 20.23
CA LEU A 168 -2.06 15.04 19.00
C LEU A 168 -1.33 16.36 18.70
N GLY A 169 -1.00 16.55 17.44
CA GLY A 169 -0.49 17.83 16.93
C GLY A 169 -1.62 18.81 16.58
N GLN A 170 -1.25 20.07 16.37
CA GLN A 170 -2.24 21.15 16.23
C GLN A 170 -3.18 20.98 15.04
N SER A 171 -2.66 20.54 13.86
CA SER A 171 -3.49 20.36 12.67
C SER A 171 -4.61 19.32 12.90
N LEU A 172 -4.31 18.26 13.64
CA LEU A 172 -5.30 17.23 13.94
C LEU A 172 -6.27 17.69 15.04
N ILE A 173 -5.79 18.44 16.06
CA ILE A 173 -6.63 19.02 17.11
C ILE A 173 -7.69 19.96 16.49
N GLU A 174 -7.29 20.82 15.55
CA GLU A 174 -8.20 21.73 14.86
C GLU A 174 -9.25 20.96 14.05
N LEU A 175 -8.81 19.96 13.26
CA LEU A 175 -9.71 19.17 12.42
C LEU A 175 -10.80 18.46 13.26
N ILE A 176 -10.42 17.86 14.40
CA ILE A 176 -11.35 17.09 15.25
C ILE A 176 -12.20 17.93 16.19
N LYS A 177 -12.08 19.28 16.18
CA LYS A 177 -13.11 20.16 16.79
C LYS A 177 -14.48 19.90 16.17
N ASN A 178 -14.50 19.54 14.88
CA ASN A 178 -15.67 18.98 14.22
C ASN A 178 -15.89 17.55 14.74
N GLN A 179 -16.89 17.39 15.62
CA GLN A 179 -17.18 16.10 16.27
C GLN A 179 -17.66 15.03 15.28
N ASP A 180 -18.24 15.41 14.16
CA ASP A 180 -18.67 14.43 13.14
C ASP A 180 -17.48 13.91 12.36
N ILE A 181 -16.44 14.72 12.14
CA ILE A 181 -15.14 14.25 11.61
C ILE A 181 -14.47 13.32 12.61
N LEU A 182 -14.43 13.65 13.90
CA LEU A 182 -13.86 12.78 14.93
C LEU A 182 -14.54 11.41 14.95
N LYS A 183 -15.87 11.37 14.94
CA LYS A 183 -16.66 10.13 14.87
C LYS A 183 -16.32 9.34 13.60
N TYR A 184 -16.26 9.99 12.46
CA TYR A 184 -15.91 9.38 11.19
C TYR A 184 -14.51 8.75 11.22
N LEU A 185 -13.50 9.48 11.69
CA LEU A 185 -12.12 8.95 11.75
C LEU A 185 -12.00 7.74 12.69
N ILE A 186 -12.71 7.74 13.83
CA ILE A 186 -12.75 6.59 14.74
C ILE A 186 -13.47 5.41 14.07
N ASP A 187 -14.59 5.64 13.38
CA ASP A 187 -15.36 4.61 12.69
C ASP A 187 -14.56 3.98 11.55
N LEU A 188 -13.92 4.81 10.70
CA LEU A 188 -13.03 4.34 9.63
C LEU A 188 -11.84 3.55 10.20
N SER A 189 -11.23 4.00 11.30
CA SER A 189 -10.15 3.27 11.96
C SER A 189 -10.62 1.90 12.44
N THR A 190 -11.82 1.84 13.00
CA THR A 190 -12.42 0.58 13.49
C THR A 190 -12.66 -0.39 12.34
N TYR A 191 -13.27 0.08 11.26
CA TYR A 191 -13.45 -0.68 10.03
C TYR A 191 -12.11 -1.23 9.51
N SER A 192 -11.09 -0.36 9.38
CA SER A 192 -9.80 -0.74 8.79
C SER A 192 -9.05 -1.77 9.63
N ILE A 193 -9.10 -1.66 10.97
CA ILE A 193 -8.56 -2.67 11.89
C ILE A 193 -9.27 -4.00 11.71
N GLN A 194 -10.61 -4.01 11.72
CA GLN A 194 -11.38 -5.23 11.53
C GLN A 194 -11.14 -5.89 10.17
N ASN A 195 -11.00 -5.07 9.12
CA ASN A 195 -10.70 -5.58 7.78
C ASN A 195 -9.36 -6.32 7.75
N LEU A 196 -8.31 -5.75 8.39
CA LEU A 196 -7.02 -6.43 8.53
C LEU A 196 -7.13 -7.72 9.36
N GLN A 197 -7.84 -7.70 10.48
CA GLN A 197 -7.98 -8.85 11.38
C GLN A 197 -8.81 -9.99 10.79
N LYS A 198 -9.74 -9.72 9.87
CA LYS A 198 -10.52 -10.75 9.16
C LYS A 198 -9.66 -11.71 8.34
N GLN A 199 -8.41 -11.38 8.07
CA GLN A 199 -7.46 -12.28 7.39
C GLN A 199 -7.10 -13.52 8.26
N GLY A 200 -7.53 -13.55 9.52
CA GLY A 200 -7.36 -14.71 10.39
C GLY A 200 -5.90 -15.10 10.61
N ASN A 201 -5.56 -16.37 10.34
CA ASN A 201 -4.21 -16.90 10.53
C ASN A 201 -3.17 -16.29 9.57
N ASP A 202 -3.61 -15.70 8.45
CA ASP A 202 -2.72 -15.05 7.48
C ASP A 202 -2.38 -13.61 7.90
N PHE A 203 -3.07 -13.06 8.91
CA PHE A 203 -2.80 -11.71 9.40
C PHE A 203 -1.46 -11.65 10.15
N VAL A 204 -0.55 -10.86 9.60
CA VAL A 204 0.75 -10.54 10.20
C VAL A 204 0.79 -9.05 10.52
N GLU A 205 0.95 -8.71 11.81
CA GLU A 205 1.03 -7.31 12.22
C GLU A 205 2.21 -6.61 11.57
N ASN A 206 1.93 -5.45 10.97
CA ASN A 206 2.96 -4.55 10.42
C ASN A 206 3.85 -5.18 9.34
N ASP A 207 3.39 -6.26 8.69
CA ASP A 207 4.06 -6.94 7.58
C ASP A 207 3.04 -7.32 6.49
N PHE A 208 3.52 -7.96 5.43
CA PHE A 208 2.69 -8.39 4.31
C PHE A 208 1.86 -9.63 4.67
N ILE A 209 0.62 -9.61 4.22
CA ILE A 209 -0.28 -10.76 4.27
C ILE A 209 -0.17 -11.51 2.94
N LEU A 210 0.08 -12.82 3.00
CA LEU A 210 0.25 -13.65 1.81
C LEU A 210 -1.00 -13.59 0.92
N ASN A 211 -0.80 -13.53 -0.40
CA ASN A 211 -1.84 -13.44 -1.43
C ASN A 211 -2.67 -12.14 -1.43
N GLN A 212 -2.43 -11.21 -0.52
CA GLN A 212 -3.06 -9.89 -0.55
C GLN A 212 -2.39 -8.99 -1.59
N LYS A 213 -3.18 -8.08 -2.17
CA LYS A 213 -2.69 -7.08 -3.13
C LYS A 213 -2.19 -5.82 -2.43
N TYR A 214 -1.06 -5.29 -2.95
CA TYR A 214 -0.42 -4.06 -2.49
C TYR A 214 0.01 -3.19 -3.66
N THR A 215 -0.15 -1.88 -3.53
CA THR A 215 0.52 -0.94 -4.43
C THR A 215 2.02 -0.89 -4.12
N ARG A 216 2.86 -0.46 -5.07
CA ARG A 216 4.29 -0.24 -4.79
C ARG A 216 4.51 0.70 -3.61
N LYS A 217 3.71 1.75 -3.50
CA LYS A 217 3.75 2.70 -2.38
C LYS A 217 3.53 2.00 -1.03
N ASP A 218 2.51 1.15 -0.94
CA ASP A 218 2.22 0.39 0.28
C ASP A 218 3.35 -0.57 0.64
N VAL A 219 3.96 -1.20 -0.36
CA VAL A 219 5.13 -2.07 -0.15
C VAL A 219 6.26 -1.32 0.52
N PHE A 220 6.66 -0.17 -0.01
CA PHE A 220 7.76 0.61 0.58
C PHE A 220 7.40 1.18 1.96
N ARG A 221 6.12 1.49 2.21
CA ARG A 221 5.64 1.87 3.54
C ARG A 221 5.79 0.74 4.56
N ILE A 222 5.35 -0.47 4.21
CA ILE A 222 5.46 -1.65 5.09
C ILE A 222 6.92 -2.01 5.34
N LEU A 223 7.79 -1.90 4.34
CA LEU A 223 9.25 -2.08 4.46
C LEU A 223 9.95 -0.96 5.23
N LYS A 224 9.21 0.04 5.71
CA LYS A 224 9.74 1.16 6.52
C LYS A 224 10.76 2.03 5.80
N TRP A 225 10.60 2.23 4.51
CA TRP A 225 11.41 3.18 3.76
C TRP A 225 11.09 4.61 4.20
N ILE A 226 12.11 5.48 4.21
CA ILE A 226 11.96 6.86 4.69
C ILE A 226 11.03 7.68 3.78
N GLU A 227 11.07 7.42 2.46
CA GLU A 227 10.23 8.11 1.49
C GLU A 227 9.69 7.15 0.43
N ASN A 228 8.56 7.51 -0.15
CA ASN A 228 8.00 6.78 -1.29
C ASN A 228 8.86 7.05 -2.55
N PRO A 229 9.48 6.01 -3.15
CA PRO A 229 10.24 6.19 -4.38
C PRO A 229 9.36 6.64 -5.54
N ILE A 230 9.94 7.39 -6.48
CA ILE A 230 9.27 7.72 -7.74
C ILE A 230 9.04 6.42 -8.53
N ALA A 231 7.81 6.17 -8.98
CA ALA A 231 7.43 4.92 -9.65
C ALA A 231 8.33 4.57 -10.85
N GLN A 232 8.77 5.56 -11.62
CA GLN A 232 9.68 5.40 -12.76
C GLN A 232 11.06 4.86 -12.35
N ASN A 233 11.54 5.16 -11.14
CA ASN A 233 12.83 4.71 -10.62
C ASN A 233 12.79 3.27 -10.10
N VAL A 234 11.61 2.78 -9.71
CA VAL A 234 11.45 1.43 -9.18
C VAL A 234 11.67 0.39 -10.27
N GLY A 235 11.03 0.57 -11.44
CA GLY A 235 11.04 -0.44 -12.50
C GLY A 235 10.52 -1.77 -11.99
N GLY A 236 11.23 -2.87 -12.30
CA GLY A 236 10.91 -4.22 -11.85
C GLY A 236 11.40 -4.54 -10.44
N TYR A 237 12.33 -3.79 -9.87
CA TYR A 237 12.82 -3.98 -8.49
C TYR A 237 13.57 -2.77 -7.97
N MET A 238 13.74 -2.71 -6.66
CA MET A 238 14.57 -1.70 -6.02
C MET A 238 15.19 -2.25 -4.73
N VAL A 239 16.49 -2.02 -4.57
CA VAL A 239 17.25 -2.37 -3.36
C VAL A 239 17.26 -1.16 -2.44
N GLU A 240 16.95 -1.37 -1.16
CA GLU A 240 17.03 -0.32 -0.13
C GLU A 240 18.48 0.14 0.08
N LYS A 241 18.72 1.42 0.43
CA LYS A 241 20.06 1.99 0.59
C LYS A 241 20.95 1.22 1.54
N ASN A 242 20.39 0.70 2.63
CA ASN A 242 21.09 -0.11 3.63
C ASN A 242 21.08 -1.61 3.29
N LYS A 243 20.59 -2.00 2.11
CA LYS A 243 20.50 -3.38 1.60
C LYS A 243 19.67 -4.34 2.47
N LYS A 244 18.77 -3.82 3.30
CA LYS A 244 17.89 -4.65 4.14
C LYS A 244 16.78 -5.33 3.33
N ASP A 245 16.30 -4.65 2.30
CA ASP A 245 15.19 -5.13 1.47
C ASP A 245 15.49 -4.94 -0.02
N CYS A 246 15.02 -5.90 -0.82
CA CYS A 246 14.99 -5.84 -2.29
C CYS A 246 13.62 -6.26 -2.77
N ALA A 247 12.67 -5.32 -2.86
CA ALA A 247 11.32 -5.62 -3.36
C ALA A 247 11.34 -5.85 -4.88
N ILE A 248 10.81 -7.01 -5.33
CA ILE A 248 10.70 -7.40 -6.74
C ILE A 248 9.24 -7.33 -7.16
N PHE A 249 8.98 -6.61 -8.27
CA PHE A 249 7.65 -6.43 -8.86
C PHE A 249 7.64 -6.99 -10.28
N VAL A 250 6.76 -7.96 -10.52
CA VAL A 250 6.65 -8.65 -11.80
C VAL A 250 5.26 -8.46 -12.40
N ASN A 251 5.21 -8.01 -13.63
CA ASN A 251 4.05 -8.11 -14.49
C ASN A 251 4.21 -9.39 -15.31
N TYR A 252 3.44 -10.44 -14.99
CA TYR A 252 3.69 -11.80 -15.49
C TYR A 252 3.41 -11.92 -17.00
N GLN A 253 2.23 -11.46 -17.41
CA GLN A 253 1.91 -11.32 -18.83
C GLN A 253 2.25 -9.90 -19.27
N LYS A 254 3.10 -9.80 -20.25
CA LYS A 254 3.55 -8.52 -20.80
C LYS A 254 2.79 -8.24 -22.09
N ASP A 255 2.32 -7.01 -22.24
CA ASP A 255 1.66 -6.56 -23.47
C ASP A 255 2.64 -6.71 -24.67
N ASP A 256 2.13 -7.04 -25.85
CA ASP A 256 2.95 -7.25 -27.05
C ASP A 256 3.73 -5.99 -27.49
N ASP A 257 3.21 -4.82 -27.12
CA ASP A 257 3.80 -3.49 -27.43
C ASP A 257 4.94 -3.08 -26.48
N ILE A 258 5.33 -3.94 -25.54
CA ILE A 258 6.43 -3.64 -24.60
C ILE A 258 7.77 -3.78 -25.32
N SER A 259 8.63 -2.76 -25.10
CA SER A 259 10.03 -2.71 -25.56
C SER A 259 10.77 -4.02 -25.29
N ALA A 260 11.54 -4.50 -26.27
CA ALA A 260 12.36 -5.71 -26.14
C ALA A 260 13.30 -5.66 -24.93
N THR A 261 13.74 -4.46 -24.51
CA THR A 261 14.57 -4.24 -23.32
C THR A 261 13.86 -4.51 -21.99
N THR A 262 12.52 -4.57 -21.99
CA THR A 262 11.68 -4.85 -20.82
C THR A 262 10.93 -6.18 -20.93
N LYS A 263 11.07 -6.88 -22.05
CA LYS A 263 10.44 -8.18 -22.31
C LYS A 263 11.26 -9.30 -21.64
N TYR A 264 11.44 -9.21 -20.30
CA TYR A 264 12.10 -10.25 -19.52
C TYR A 264 11.26 -11.54 -19.49
N HIS A 265 11.93 -12.68 -19.49
CA HIS A 265 11.30 -14.01 -19.38
C HIS A 265 11.13 -14.44 -17.91
N ASP A 266 10.63 -13.52 -17.05
CA ASP A 266 10.27 -13.89 -15.69
C ASP A 266 9.18 -14.94 -15.73
N ARG A 267 9.40 -16.09 -15.06
CA ARG A 267 8.46 -17.21 -15.12
C ARG A 267 8.53 -18.13 -13.92
N PHE A 268 7.42 -18.70 -13.58
CA PHE A 268 7.36 -19.83 -12.65
C PHE A 268 7.80 -21.12 -13.36
N ILE A 269 8.67 -21.88 -12.70
CA ILE A 269 8.99 -23.27 -13.06
C ILE A 269 8.01 -24.21 -12.36
N SER A 270 7.65 -23.88 -11.14
CA SER A 270 6.66 -24.55 -10.32
C SER A 270 6.02 -23.54 -9.36
N ARG A 271 5.06 -23.98 -8.55
CA ARG A 271 4.48 -23.14 -7.49
C ARG A 271 5.49 -22.64 -6.45
N ASN A 272 6.69 -23.21 -6.42
CA ASN A 272 7.74 -22.91 -5.45
C ASN A 272 9.02 -22.36 -6.08
N GLU A 273 9.18 -22.42 -7.39
CA GLU A 273 10.41 -21.99 -8.08
C GLU A 273 10.10 -20.95 -9.13
N PHE A 274 10.88 -19.86 -9.11
CA PHE A 274 10.70 -18.69 -9.94
C PHE A 274 12.01 -18.25 -10.58
N ILE A 275 12.01 -18.10 -11.91
CA ILE A 275 13.12 -17.51 -12.68
C ILE A 275 12.83 -16.03 -12.88
N TRP A 276 13.83 -15.20 -12.62
CA TRP A 276 13.73 -13.75 -12.72
C TRP A 276 14.98 -13.14 -13.33
N MET A 277 14.82 -12.02 -14.04
CA MET A 277 15.90 -11.27 -14.67
C MET A 277 16.08 -9.89 -14.07
N SER A 278 17.35 -9.47 -13.93
CA SER A 278 17.71 -8.12 -13.51
C SER A 278 17.31 -7.06 -14.56
N LYS A 279 17.39 -5.79 -14.18
CA LYS A 279 17.28 -4.68 -15.14
C LYS A 279 18.34 -4.79 -16.26
N SER A 280 18.05 -4.18 -17.38
CA SER A 280 18.99 -4.03 -18.53
C SER A 280 20.33 -3.44 -18.10
N LYS A 281 21.39 -3.84 -18.79
CA LYS A 281 22.77 -3.41 -18.55
C LYS A 281 23.32 -3.75 -17.16
N ARG A 282 22.84 -4.85 -16.57
CA ARG A 282 23.37 -5.39 -15.32
C ARG A 282 24.30 -6.57 -15.58
N LYS A 283 25.29 -6.68 -14.70
CA LYS A 283 26.26 -7.78 -14.61
C LYS A 283 26.23 -8.36 -13.20
N LEU A 284 26.85 -9.49 -12.97
CA LEU A 284 27.00 -10.10 -11.64
C LEU A 284 27.69 -9.11 -10.64
N SER A 285 28.59 -8.25 -11.14
CA SER A 285 29.28 -7.23 -10.35
C SER A 285 28.46 -5.96 -10.09
N SER A 286 27.30 -5.80 -10.70
CA SER A 286 26.44 -4.61 -10.48
C SER A 286 25.99 -4.53 -9.02
N PRO A 287 26.02 -3.34 -8.36
CA PRO A 287 25.76 -3.21 -6.92
C PRO A 287 24.43 -3.76 -6.46
N ASP A 288 23.36 -3.55 -7.25
CA ASP A 288 22.02 -4.07 -6.98
C ASP A 288 21.94 -5.60 -7.13
N VAL A 289 22.55 -6.17 -8.16
CA VAL A 289 22.67 -7.62 -8.36
C VAL A 289 23.53 -8.24 -7.26
N SER A 290 24.70 -7.67 -6.97
CA SER A 290 25.57 -8.13 -5.88
C SER A 290 24.86 -8.16 -4.52
N SER A 291 23.97 -7.20 -4.25
CA SER A 291 23.15 -7.21 -3.03
C SER A 291 22.19 -8.40 -2.96
N ILE A 292 21.60 -8.79 -4.09
CA ILE A 292 20.75 -9.98 -4.19
C ILE A 292 21.58 -11.25 -4.03
N LEU A 293 22.73 -11.36 -4.70
CA LEU A 293 23.62 -12.52 -4.62
C LEU A 293 24.09 -12.75 -3.18
N LYS A 294 24.34 -11.68 -2.44
CA LYS A 294 24.78 -11.71 -1.04
C LYS A 294 23.63 -11.57 -0.03
N HIS A 295 22.38 -11.85 -0.44
CA HIS A 295 21.22 -11.63 0.43
C HIS A 295 21.28 -12.38 1.76
N LYS A 296 21.87 -13.59 1.79
CA LYS A 296 22.09 -14.37 3.03
C LYS A 296 23.10 -13.68 3.95
N GLU A 297 24.23 -13.23 3.39
CA GLU A 297 25.30 -12.54 4.13
C GLU A 297 24.85 -11.19 4.71
N ASN A 298 24.09 -10.44 3.91
CA ASN A 298 23.59 -9.12 4.26
C ASN A 298 22.27 -9.15 5.04
N ASN A 299 21.68 -10.34 5.22
CA ASN A 299 20.31 -10.52 5.73
C ASN A 299 19.28 -9.67 4.96
N THR A 300 19.43 -9.63 3.63
CA THR A 300 18.53 -8.87 2.74
C THR A 300 17.26 -9.67 2.50
N ARG A 301 16.11 -9.09 2.83
CA ARG A 301 14.81 -9.65 2.51
C ARG A 301 14.47 -9.39 1.03
N ILE A 302 13.94 -10.38 0.32
CA ILE A 302 13.57 -10.28 -1.10
C ILE A 302 12.10 -10.63 -1.28
N PRO A 303 11.15 -9.73 -0.96
CA PRO A 303 9.73 -10.00 -1.15
C PRO A 303 9.33 -9.92 -2.63
N LEU A 304 8.55 -10.92 -3.09
CA LEU A 304 8.04 -11.02 -4.45
C LEU A 304 6.60 -10.53 -4.55
N PHE A 305 6.38 -9.63 -5.47
CA PHE A 305 5.08 -9.08 -5.82
C PHE A 305 4.77 -9.31 -7.30
N VAL A 306 3.67 -10.00 -7.59
CA VAL A 306 3.30 -10.37 -8.96
C VAL A 306 1.88 -9.90 -9.27
N LYS A 307 1.64 -9.39 -10.46
CA LYS A 307 0.30 -9.26 -11.04
C LYS A 307 0.24 -9.99 -12.38
N LYS A 308 -0.94 -10.49 -12.76
CA LYS A 308 -1.11 -11.21 -14.01
C LYS A 308 -0.79 -10.31 -15.20
N SER A 309 -1.46 -9.16 -15.32
CA SER A 309 -1.29 -8.23 -16.44
C SER A 309 -1.50 -6.76 -16.01
N ASN A 310 -1.23 -5.83 -16.93
CA ASN A 310 -1.46 -4.39 -16.70
C ASN A 310 -2.96 -4.04 -16.60
N SER A 311 -3.84 -4.86 -17.16
CA SER A 311 -5.30 -4.67 -17.08
C SER A 311 -5.85 -4.79 -15.66
N GLU A 312 -5.11 -5.47 -14.74
CA GLU A 312 -5.50 -5.59 -13.32
C GLU A 312 -5.34 -4.30 -12.50
N GLY A 313 -4.73 -3.26 -13.07
CA GLY A 313 -4.45 -2.02 -12.35
C GLY A 313 -3.03 -1.94 -11.78
N SER A 314 -2.86 -1.21 -10.66
CA SER A 314 -1.54 -0.88 -10.09
C SER A 314 -1.04 -1.87 -9.04
N ASP A 315 -1.89 -2.78 -8.59
CA ASP A 315 -1.67 -3.59 -7.40
C ASP A 315 -1.07 -4.96 -7.76
N PHE A 316 -0.23 -5.49 -6.87
CA PHE A 316 0.49 -6.75 -7.04
C PHE A 316 0.18 -7.68 -5.86
N TYR A 317 -0.02 -8.96 -6.11
CA TYR A 317 -0.13 -10.00 -5.09
C TYR A 317 1.22 -10.23 -4.42
N PHE A 318 1.28 -10.20 -3.10
CA PHE A 318 2.44 -10.66 -2.35
C PHE A 318 2.47 -12.19 -2.34
N LEU A 319 3.52 -12.79 -2.91
CA LEU A 319 3.65 -14.24 -3.02
C LEU A 319 4.64 -14.85 -2.01
N GLY A 320 5.23 -14.04 -1.14
CA GLY A 320 6.22 -14.48 -0.16
C GLY A 320 7.62 -13.95 -0.44
N ASN A 321 8.58 -14.38 0.39
CA ASN A 321 9.98 -14.00 0.20
C ASN A 321 10.70 -15.02 -0.68
N LEU A 322 11.64 -14.52 -1.47
CA LEU A 322 12.51 -15.31 -2.35
C LEU A 322 13.82 -15.64 -1.65
N LYS A 323 14.31 -16.84 -1.92
CA LYS A 323 15.65 -17.31 -1.56
C LYS A 323 16.39 -17.72 -2.83
N LEU A 324 17.50 -17.06 -3.13
CA LEU A 324 18.31 -17.37 -4.31
C LEU A 324 18.83 -18.82 -4.23
N ILE A 325 18.66 -19.57 -5.31
CA ILE A 325 19.28 -20.89 -5.48
C ILE A 325 20.77 -20.66 -5.74
N GLU A 326 21.62 -21.30 -4.96
CA GLU A 326 23.06 -21.15 -5.07
C GLU A 326 23.58 -21.49 -6.47
N ASN A 327 24.51 -20.69 -6.96
CA ASN A 327 25.14 -20.83 -8.28
C ASN A 327 24.16 -20.76 -9.48
N SER A 328 22.93 -20.27 -9.27
CA SER A 328 21.93 -20.14 -10.36
C SER A 328 22.03 -18.85 -11.16
N ALA A 329 22.79 -17.87 -10.68
CA ALA A 329 22.91 -16.57 -11.33
C ALA A 329 23.84 -16.62 -12.55
N ILE A 330 23.32 -16.25 -13.73
CA ILE A 330 24.03 -16.31 -15.00
C ILE A 330 23.89 -14.99 -15.75
N GLU A 331 25.01 -14.42 -16.22
CA GLU A 331 24.98 -13.31 -17.16
C GLU A 331 24.50 -13.77 -18.53
N LYS A 332 23.50 -13.08 -19.08
CA LYS A 332 22.97 -13.30 -20.43
C LYS A 332 23.04 -12.01 -21.25
N SER A 333 23.08 -12.16 -22.55
CA SER A 333 22.94 -11.07 -23.50
C SER A 333 21.61 -11.18 -24.23
N ILE A 334 20.81 -10.14 -24.20
CA ILE A 334 19.53 -10.05 -24.91
C ILE A 334 19.54 -8.83 -25.85
N PRO A 335 18.84 -8.87 -27.00
CA PRO A 335 18.75 -7.71 -27.88
C PRO A 335 17.86 -6.61 -27.25
N ASP A 336 18.26 -5.35 -27.42
CA ASP A 336 17.40 -4.20 -27.14
C ASP A 336 16.48 -3.88 -28.34
N ASP A 337 15.65 -2.84 -28.23
CA ASP A 337 14.70 -2.43 -29.27
C ASP A 337 15.37 -2.04 -30.60
N LYS A 338 16.68 -1.79 -30.59
CA LYS A 338 17.50 -1.48 -31.76
C LYS A 338 18.32 -2.68 -32.22
N GLY A 339 18.10 -3.86 -31.65
CA GLY A 339 18.86 -5.08 -31.93
C GLY A 339 20.26 -5.11 -31.31
N LYS A 340 20.64 -4.13 -30.46
CA LYS A 340 21.94 -4.13 -29.78
C LYS A 340 21.88 -5.07 -28.59
N MET A 341 22.89 -5.95 -28.49
CA MET A 341 23.00 -6.86 -27.34
C MET A 341 23.32 -6.11 -26.04
N ILE A 342 22.52 -6.33 -25.02
CA ILE A 342 22.67 -5.76 -23.68
C ILE A 342 22.74 -6.87 -22.64
N SER A 343 23.53 -6.66 -21.57
CA SER A 343 23.68 -7.63 -20.49
C SER A 343 22.49 -7.58 -19.53
N VAL A 344 22.08 -8.76 -19.05
CA VAL A 344 21.15 -8.99 -17.95
C VAL A 344 21.65 -10.14 -17.11
N VAL A 345 21.19 -10.27 -15.88
CA VAL A 345 21.48 -11.42 -15.02
C VAL A 345 20.18 -12.18 -14.77
N GLU A 346 20.14 -13.45 -15.17
CA GLU A 346 19.06 -14.36 -14.83
C GLU A 346 19.40 -15.08 -13.53
N MET A 347 18.43 -15.23 -12.66
CA MET A 347 18.57 -15.84 -11.33
C MET A 347 17.38 -16.75 -11.04
N ASN A 348 17.63 -17.89 -10.41
CA ASN A 348 16.57 -18.82 -9.99
C ASN A 348 16.37 -18.69 -8.48
N PHE A 349 15.11 -18.65 -8.07
CA PHE A 349 14.71 -18.49 -6.67
C PHE A 349 13.75 -19.57 -6.23
N ASN A 350 13.85 -19.96 -4.96
CA ASN A 350 12.79 -20.66 -4.26
C ASN A 350 11.95 -19.69 -3.46
N LEU A 351 10.63 -19.88 -3.46
CA LEU A 351 9.72 -19.24 -2.52
C LEU A 351 9.78 -19.95 -1.16
N GLU A 352 9.64 -19.22 -0.09
CA GLU A 352 9.59 -19.80 1.27
C GLU A 352 8.38 -20.72 1.46
N ARG A 353 7.29 -20.47 0.72
CA ARG A 353 6.09 -21.31 0.66
C ARG A 353 5.61 -21.39 -0.79
N PRO A 354 5.06 -22.53 -1.23
CA PRO A 354 4.44 -22.64 -2.55
C PRO A 354 3.30 -21.63 -2.69
N VAL A 355 3.19 -21.00 -3.86
CA VAL A 355 2.04 -20.12 -4.17
C VAL A 355 0.76 -20.96 -4.06
N GLU A 356 -0.30 -20.34 -3.52
CA GLU A 356 -1.62 -20.97 -3.44
C GLU A 356 -2.07 -21.43 -4.84
N LYS A 357 -2.68 -22.62 -4.94
CA LYS A 357 -2.91 -23.28 -6.22
C LYS A 357 -3.78 -22.46 -7.17
N SER A 358 -4.89 -21.92 -6.69
CA SER A 358 -5.82 -21.16 -7.52
C SER A 358 -5.20 -19.85 -8.00
N LEU A 359 -4.44 -19.17 -7.14
CA LEU A 359 -3.73 -17.94 -7.50
C LEU A 359 -2.60 -18.22 -8.50
N TYR A 360 -1.85 -19.31 -8.33
CA TYR A 360 -0.83 -19.73 -9.28
C TYR A 360 -1.45 -20.00 -10.67
N GLU A 361 -2.50 -20.84 -10.72
CA GLU A 361 -3.20 -21.16 -11.96
C GLU A 361 -3.76 -19.88 -12.63
N TYR A 362 -4.29 -18.97 -11.85
CA TYR A 362 -4.76 -17.65 -12.34
C TYR A 362 -3.63 -16.83 -12.97
N ILE A 363 -2.47 -16.71 -12.30
CA ILE A 363 -1.34 -15.90 -12.78
C ILE A 363 -0.73 -16.49 -14.05
N VAL A 364 -0.56 -17.81 -14.12
CA VAL A 364 0.12 -18.49 -15.25
C VAL A 364 -0.78 -18.80 -16.43
N SER A 365 -2.12 -18.78 -16.25
CA SER A 365 -3.07 -19.04 -17.35
C SER A 365 -2.92 -17.99 -18.46
N ALA A 366 -2.87 -18.44 -19.70
CA ALA A 366 -3.06 -17.55 -20.85
C ALA A 366 -4.46 -16.91 -20.79
N ASP A 367 -4.59 -15.67 -21.28
CA ASP A 367 -5.89 -15.00 -21.43
C ASP A 367 -6.67 -15.62 -22.58
#